data_44a94e9c9c2a6560e3385b65a9b48f51
#
_entry.id   44a94e9c9c2a6560e3385b65a9b48f51
#
_cell.length_a   1.000
_cell.length_b   1.000
_cell.length_c   1.000
_cell.angle_alpha   90.00
_cell.angle_beta   90.00
_cell.angle_gamma   90.00
#
_symmetry.space_group_name_H-M   'P 1'
#
loop_
_entity.id
_entity.type
_entity.pdbx_description
1 polymer ?
#
loop_
_entity_poly.entity_id
_entity_poly.type
_entity_poly.pdbx_seq_one_letter_code
_entity_poly.pdbx_strand_id
1 'polypeptide(L)'
;MVATTDERECLVRAMYFESNRSSFDGSMAVGTVVMNRVESERFPSTICGVVGQHKQFAPGVLKRKMDPKQMKPALHAADAVLKGGRHPKVGPAMHFHAASYKNPYPAKYVTVAGGNAFYLRPGKRWAQEYLLGPAAD
;
A
#
# COMPACT_ATOMS: atom_id res chain seq x y z
N MET A 1 11.28 -3.21 13.34
CA MET A 1 10.07 -2.84 14.13
C MET A 1 9.43 -4.10 14.67
N VAL A 2 9.08 -4.09 15.94
CA VAL A 2 8.27 -5.16 16.53
C VAL A 2 6.82 -4.71 16.49
N ALA A 3 6.00 -5.40 15.72
CA ALA A 3 4.60 -5.04 15.56
C ALA A 3 3.79 -5.44 16.79
N THR A 4 3.01 -4.50 17.31
CA THR A 4 2.03 -4.77 18.36
C THR A 4 0.76 -5.33 17.72
N THR A 5 -0.17 -5.81 18.55
CA THR A 5 -1.49 -6.25 18.10
C THR A 5 -2.21 -5.13 17.33
N ASP A 6 -2.09 -3.89 17.82
CA ASP A 6 -2.71 -2.73 17.16
C ASP A 6 -2.11 -2.46 15.79
N GLU A 7 -0.78 -2.57 15.67
CA GLU A 7 -0.10 -2.35 14.39
C GLU A 7 -0.50 -3.42 13.37
N ARG A 8 -0.61 -4.66 13.81
CA ARG A 8 -1.09 -5.75 12.96
C ARG A 8 -2.51 -5.47 12.49
N GLU A 9 -3.39 -5.05 13.39
CA GLU A 9 -4.78 -4.75 13.03
C GLU A 9 -4.85 -3.60 12.02
N CYS A 10 -4.08 -2.55 12.21
CA CYS A 10 -4.05 -1.44 11.24
C CYS A 10 -3.64 -1.93 9.85
N LEU A 11 -2.66 -2.82 9.78
CA LEU A 11 -2.22 -3.38 8.50
C LEU A 11 -3.32 -4.23 7.85
N VAL A 12 -3.97 -5.09 8.64
CA VAL A 12 -5.10 -5.91 8.18
C VAL A 12 -6.21 -5.01 7.63
N ARG A 13 -6.52 -3.94 8.34
CA ARG A 13 -7.56 -2.99 7.91
C ARG A 13 -7.25 -2.31 6.60
N ALA A 14 -6.00 -1.89 6.41
CA ALA A 14 -5.59 -1.29 5.15
C ALA A 14 -5.77 -2.29 4.00
N MET A 15 -5.32 -3.52 4.18
CA MET A 15 -5.47 -4.58 3.18
C MET A 15 -6.94 -4.87 2.88
N TYR A 16 -7.75 -4.98 3.93
CA TYR A 16 -9.16 -5.33 3.81
C TYR A 16 -9.95 -4.27 3.05
N PHE A 17 -9.76 -2.99 3.40
CA PHE A 17 -10.57 -1.91 2.82
C PHE A 17 -10.03 -1.38 1.50
N GLU A 18 -8.75 -1.57 1.20
CA GLU A 18 -8.14 -1.02 -0.01
C GLU A 18 -8.00 -2.03 -1.13
N SER A 19 -7.85 -3.31 -0.83
CA SER A 19 -7.71 -4.36 -1.83
C SER A 19 -9.01 -5.12 -2.02
N ASN A 20 -9.12 -5.81 -3.15
CA ASN A 20 -10.16 -6.82 -3.33
C ASN A 20 -10.00 -7.88 -2.23
N ARG A 21 -11.06 -8.14 -1.46
CA ARG A 21 -11.00 -8.96 -0.25
C ARG A 21 -10.67 -10.42 -0.49
N SER A 22 -10.89 -10.92 -1.69
CA SER A 22 -10.53 -12.29 -2.05
C SER A 22 -9.09 -12.42 -2.54
N SER A 23 -8.35 -11.31 -2.64
CA SER A 23 -7.02 -11.30 -3.26
C SER A 23 -5.90 -11.22 -2.21
N PHE A 24 -5.22 -12.34 -2.00
CA PHE A 24 -3.99 -12.35 -1.22
C PHE A 24 -2.92 -11.48 -1.89
N ASP A 25 -2.79 -11.59 -3.22
CA ASP A 25 -1.83 -10.79 -4.01
C ASP A 25 -2.07 -9.30 -3.83
N GLY A 26 -3.34 -8.87 -3.92
CA GLY A 26 -3.69 -7.47 -3.72
C GLY A 26 -3.40 -6.99 -2.29
N SER A 27 -3.69 -7.83 -1.30
CA SER A 27 -3.38 -7.51 0.09
C SER A 27 -1.87 -7.37 0.31
N MET A 28 -1.07 -8.26 -0.28
CA MET A 28 0.39 -8.15 -0.23
C MET A 28 0.88 -6.85 -0.85
N ALA A 29 0.28 -6.45 -1.98
CA ALA A 29 0.66 -5.22 -2.65
C ALA A 29 0.36 -3.98 -1.80
N VAL A 30 -0.83 -3.90 -1.21
CA VAL A 30 -1.19 -2.80 -0.31
C VAL A 30 -0.26 -2.77 0.91
N GLY A 31 -0.01 -3.92 1.51
CA GLY A 31 0.88 -4.01 2.67
C GLY A 31 2.31 -3.58 2.35
N THR A 32 2.78 -3.89 1.14
CA THR A 32 4.11 -3.45 0.70
C THR A 32 4.18 -1.92 0.64
N VAL A 33 3.15 -1.27 0.09
CA VAL A 33 3.09 0.20 0.08
C VAL A 33 3.10 0.75 1.50
N VAL A 34 2.31 0.18 2.41
CA VAL A 34 2.27 0.63 3.80
C VAL A 34 3.68 0.56 4.41
N MET A 35 4.39 -0.54 4.24
CA MET A 35 5.73 -0.70 4.81
C MET A 35 6.75 0.21 4.14
N ASN A 36 6.65 0.43 2.83
CA ASN A 36 7.51 1.39 2.14
C ASN A 36 7.34 2.79 2.73
N ARG A 37 6.10 3.17 3.04
CA ARG A 37 5.84 4.47 3.68
C ARG A 37 6.40 4.53 5.10
N VAL A 38 6.22 3.48 5.89
CA VAL A 38 6.77 3.40 7.26
C VAL A 38 8.28 3.62 7.24
N GLU A 39 8.95 3.10 6.23
CA GLU A 39 10.40 3.20 6.10
C GLU A 39 10.88 4.51 5.44
N SER A 40 9.96 5.36 5.01
CA SER A 40 10.26 6.64 4.37
C SER A 40 10.14 7.78 5.36
N GLU A 41 11.12 8.69 5.35
CA GLU A 41 11.11 9.87 6.20
C GLU A 41 9.94 10.82 5.91
N ARG A 42 9.30 10.68 4.74
CA ARG A 42 8.20 11.55 4.33
C ARG A 42 6.85 11.13 4.89
N PHE A 43 6.78 10.00 5.58
CA PHE A 43 5.54 9.44 6.11
C PHE A 43 5.70 9.14 7.60
N PRO A 44 4.58 8.91 8.31
CA PRO A 44 4.67 8.46 9.70
C PRO A 44 5.49 7.18 9.82
N SER A 45 6.11 6.98 10.97
CA SER A 45 7.04 5.87 11.18
C SER A 45 6.37 4.60 11.74
N THR A 46 5.06 4.59 11.88
CA THR A 46 4.31 3.42 12.35
C THR A 46 3.26 3.02 11.33
N ILE A 47 2.87 1.75 11.37
CA ILE A 47 1.83 1.24 10.48
C ILE A 47 0.50 1.98 10.73
N CYS A 48 0.08 2.08 11.98
CA CYS A 48 -1.16 2.79 12.30
C CYS A 48 -1.08 4.26 11.91
N GLY A 49 0.09 4.89 12.07
CA GLY A 49 0.31 6.26 11.63
C GLY A 49 0.12 6.43 10.14
N VAL A 50 0.70 5.52 9.35
CA VAL A 50 0.55 5.56 7.88
C VAL A 50 -0.90 5.32 7.47
N VAL A 51 -1.51 4.27 8.00
CA VAL A 51 -2.88 3.87 7.62
C VAL A 51 -3.91 4.91 8.04
N GLY A 52 -3.71 5.54 9.21
CA GLY A 52 -4.62 6.56 9.72
C GLY A 52 -4.40 7.96 9.15
N GLN A 53 -3.46 8.14 8.25
CA GLN A 53 -3.14 9.44 7.69
C GLN A 53 -4.33 10.01 6.90
N HIS A 54 -4.65 11.29 7.14
CA HIS A 54 -5.81 11.93 6.55
C HIS A 54 -5.80 11.84 5.02
N LYS A 55 -6.91 11.38 4.44
CA LYS A 55 -7.12 11.26 2.98
C LYS A 55 -6.17 10.33 2.23
N GLN A 56 -5.38 9.53 2.94
CA GLN A 56 -4.47 8.59 2.27
C GLN A 56 -5.12 7.21 2.06
N PHE A 57 -6.00 6.81 2.98
CA PHE A 57 -6.72 5.55 2.91
C PHE A 57 -8.22 5.79 3.02
N ALA A 58 -9.02 4.74 2.84
CA ALA A 58 -10.47 4.84 2.87
C ALA A 58 -10.97 5.54 4.14
N PRO A 59 -12.00 6.39 4.04
CA PRO A 59 -12.56 7.04 5.22
C PRO A 59 -12.99 6.01 6.26
N GLY A 60 -12.60 6.23 7.52
CA GLY A 60 -12.95 5.34 8.61
C GLY A 60 -12.22 4.01 8.62
N VAL A 61 -11.12 3.87 7.87
CA VAL A 61 -10.36 2.61 7.78
C VAL A 61 -10.01 2.03 9.15
N LEU A 62 -9.72 2.86 10.14
CA LEU A 62 -9.35 2.39 11.48
C LEU A 62 -10.56 2.06 12.37
N LYS A 63 -11.78 2.35 11.95
CA LYS A 63 -12.98 2.21 12.77
C LYS A 63 -14.08 1.35 12.17
N ARG A 64 -14.12 1.21 10.85
CA ARG A 64 -15.18 0.47 10.17
C ARG A 64 -15.11 -1.01 10.51
N LYS A 65 -16.29 -1.64 10.58
CA LYS A 65 -16.38 -3.08 10.81
C LYS A 65 -15.85 -3.86 9.63
N MET A 66 -15.14 -4.94 9.93
CA MET A 66 -14.73 -5.94 8.95
C MET A 66 -15.57 -7.20 9.12
N ASP A 67 -15.97 -7.82 8.01
CA ASP A 67 -16.67 -9.11 8.05
C ASP A 67 -15.65 -10.22 8.26
N PRO A 68 -15.71 -10.98 9.38
CA PRO A 68 -14.74 -12.04 9.62
C PRO A 68 -14.64 -13.06 8.50
N LYS A 69 -15.74 -13.29 7.77
CA LYS A 69 -15.76 -14.24 6.65
C LYS A 69 -14.91 -13.79 5.47
N GLN A 70 -14.57 -12.51 5.38
CA GLN A 70 -13.81 -11.93 4.28
C GLN A 70 -12.41 -11.50 4.68
N MET A 71 -11.97 -11.80 5.90
CA MET A 71 -10.69 -11.32 6.42
C MET A 71 -9.50 -12.22 6.12
N LYS A 72 -9.72 -13.46 5.71
CA LYS A 72 -8.65 -14.46 5.61
C LYS A 72 -7.47 -14.03 4.75
N PRO A 73 -7.67 -13.52 3.51
CA PRO A 73 -6.53 -13.09 2.71
C PRO A 73 -5.73 -11.96 3.36
N ALA A 74 -6.42 -10.98 3.97
CA ALA A 74 -5.76 -9.88 4.66
C ALA A 74 -4.98 -10.35 5.87
N LEU A 75 -5.54 -11.25 6.66
CA LEU A 75 -4.85 -11.80 7.83
C LEU A 75 -3.57 -12.54 7.44
N HIS A 76 -3.64 -13.38 6.42
CA HIS A 76 -2.48 -14.12 5.92
C HIS A 76 -1.42 -13.17 5.35
N ALA A 77 -1.86 -12.18 4.57
CA ALA A 77 -0.95 -11.22 3.97
C ALA A 77 -0.27 -10.35 5.04
N ALA A 78 -1.03 -9.91 6.05
CA ALA A 78 -0.45 -9.12 7.13
C ALA A 78 0.64 -9.88 7.86
N ASP A 79 0.40 -11.16 8.17
CA ASP A 79 1.41 -11.99 8.82
C ASP A 79 2.65 -12.16 7.94
N ALA A 80 2.47 -12.37 6.64
CA ALA A 80 3.58 -12.49 5.71
C ALA A 80 4.39 -11.19 5.64
N VAL A 81 3.73 -10.04 5.55
CA VAL A 81 4.40 -8.73 5.47
C VAL A 81 5.16 -8.44 6.76
N LEU A 82 4.56 -8.74 7.91
CA LEU A 82 5.23 -8.51 9.20
C LEU A 82 6.46 -9.40 9.39
N LYS A 83 6.53 -10.51 8.69
CA LYS A 83 7.71 -11.39 8.67
C LYS A 83 8.73 -11.00 7.61
N GLY A 84 8.52 -9.91 6.92
CA GLY A 84 9.44 -9.40 5.91
C GLY A 84 9.01 -9.65 4.46
N GLY A 85 7.86 -10.28 4.24
CA GLY A 85 7.35 -10.52 2.90
C GLY A 85 6.98 -9.21 2.20
N ARG A 86 7.18 -9.16 0.88
CA ARG A 86 6.85 -7.99 0.06
C ARG A 86 6.36 -8.47 -1.31
N HIS A 87 5.52 -7.67 -1.93
CA HIS A 87 5.08 -7.94 -3.29
C HIS A 87 6.22 -7.54 -4.25
N PRO A 88 6.81 -8.47 -5.00
CA PRO A 88 8.01 -8.18 -5.79
C PRO A 88 7.80 -7.14 -6.89
N LYS A 89 6.61 -7.07 -7.46
CA LYS A 89 6.33 -6.12 -8.54
C LYS A 89 6.01 -4.72 -8.03
N VAL A 90 5.57 -4.58 -6.79
CA VAL A 90 5.36 -3.26 -6.18
C VAL A 90 6.72 -2.59 -5.93
N GLY A 91 7.72 -3.37 -5.50
CA GLY A 91 9.05 -2.84 -5.24
C GLY A 91 8.99 -1.65 -4.29
N PRO A 92 9.61 -0.51 -4.65
CA PRO A 92 9.64 0.66 -3.78
C PRO A 92 8.43 1.59 -3.90
N ALA A 93 7.38 1.22 -4.63
CA ALA A 93 6.23 2.08 -4.85
C ALA A 93 5.54 2.43 -3.53
N MET A 94 5.16 3.69 -3.39
CA MET A 94 4.48 4.22 -2.21
C MET A 94 3.08 4.76 -2.52
N HIS A 95 2.58 4.51 -3.74
CA HIS A 95 1.30 5.05 -4.19
C HIS A 95 0.51 4.01 -4.97
N PHE A 96 -0.80 4.10 -4.82
CA PHE A 96 -1.72 3.31 -5.64
C PHE A 96 -3.06 4.03 -5.74
N HIS A 97 -3.84 3.66 -6.72
CA HIS A 97 -5.25 4.07 -6.86
C HIS A 97 -6.03 2.92 -7.47
N ALA A 98 -7.36 3.01 -7.42
CA ALA A 98 -8.19 2.00 -8.09
C ALA A 98 -7.79 1.92 -9.57
N ALA A 99 -7.71 0.69 -10.09
CA ALA A 99 -7.25 0.47 -11.46
C ALA A 99 -8.14 1.18 -12.49
N SER A 100 -9.40 1.42 -12.15
CA SER A 100 -10.35 2.13 -13.02
C SER A 100 -10.20 3.65 -13.00
N TYR A 101 -9.45 4.19 -12.04
CA TYR A 101 -9.25 5.63 -11.90
C TYR A 101 -8.18 6.12 -12.87
N LYS A 102 -8.45 7.25 -13.52
CA LYS A 102 -7.48 7.87 -14.42
C LYS A 102 -6.70 8.95 -13.67
N ASN A 103 -5.41 8.74 -13.51
CA ASN A 103 -4.55 9.65 -12.77
C ASN A 103 -4.29 10.91 -13.60
N PRO A 104 -4.52 12.11 -13.03
CA PRO A 104 -4.34 13.37 -13.77
C PRO A 104 -2.90 13.85 -13.88
N TYR A 105 -1.94 13.16 -13.29
CA TYR A 105 -0.52 13.54 -13.35
C TYR A 105 0.33 12.34 -13.80
N PRO A 106 1.57 12.59 -14.27
CA PRO A 106 2.45 11.50 -14.68
C PRO A 106 2.77 10.55 -13.55
N ALA A 107 2.76 9.25 -13.87
CA ALA A 107 3.09 8.21 -12.91
C ALA A 107 3.74 7.05 -13.66
N LYS A 108 4.68 6.40 -13.00
CA LYS A 108 5.30 5.18 -13.55
C LYS A 108 4.63 3.99 -12.88
N TYR A 109 3.73 3.32 -13.59
CA TYR A 109 3.03 2.17 -13.06
C TYR A 109 3.94 0.94 -13.05
N VAL A 110 3.89 0.19 -11.96
CA VAL A 110 4.72 -0.99 -11.78
C VAL A 110 3.92 -2.28 -11.78
N THR A 111 2.68 -2.26 -11.30
CA THR A 111 1.82 -3.44 -11.34
C THR A 111 0.37 -3.08 -11.03
N VAL A 112 -0.52 -4.02 -11.34
CA VAL A 112 -1.93 -3.98 -10.93
C VAL A 112 -2.18 -5.23 -10.10
N ALA A 113 -2.80 -5.07 -8.95
CA ALA A 113 -3.11 -6.18 -8.05
C ALA A 113 -4.31 -5.82 -7.19
N GLY A 114 -5.21 -6.79 -6.97
CA GLY A 114 -6.38 -6.60 -6.11
C GLY A 114 -7.27 -5.42 -6.48
N GLY A 115 -7.34 -5.06 -7.76
CA GLY A 115 -8.14 -3.96 -8.25
C GLY A 115 -7.47 -2.59 -8.16
N ASN A 116 -6.21 -2.53 -7.77
CA ASN A 116 -5.45 -1.28 -7.65
C ASN A 116 -4.26 -1.25 -8.61
N ALA A 117 -3.92 -0.06 -9.09
CA ALA A 117 -2.74 0.20 -9.89
C ALA A 117 -1.70 0.88 -9.01
N PHE A 118 -0.52 0.28 -8.92
CA PHE A 118 0.58 0.73 -8.07
C PHE A 118 1.61 1.47 -8.90
N TYR A 119 2.15 2.58 -8.37
CA TYR A 119 3.01 3.42 -9.17
C TYR A 119 4.03 4.18 -8.33
N LEU A 120 5.07 4.61 -9.04
CA LEU A 120 6.08 5.52 -8.54
C LEU A 120 5.65 6.93 -8.94
N ARG A 121 5.57 7.83 -7.97
CA ARG A 121 5.21 9.22 -8.22
C ARG A 121 6.47 10.08 -8.18
N PRO A 122 6.97 10.54 -9.34
CA PRO A 122 8.15 11.40 -9.33
C PRO A 122 7.82 12.77 -8.75
N GLY A 123 8.69 13.27 -7.89
CA GLY A 123 8.69 14.68 -7.50
C GLY A 123 9.20 15.52 -8.66
N LYS A 124 9.22 16.83 -8.49
CA LYS A 124 9.65 17.75 -9.55
C LYS A 124 10.99 17.37 -10.18
N ARG A 125 11.96 17.03 -9.35
CA ARG A 125 13.29 16.63 -9.80
C ARG A 125 13.26 15.26 -10.46
N TRP A 126 12.54 14.36 -9.87
CA TRP A 126 12.44 12.98 -10.35
C TRP A 126 11.64 12.87 -11.64
N ALA A 127 10.70 13.79 -11.88
CA ALA A 127 9.90 13.76 -13.08
C ALA A 127 10.79 13.74 -14.32
N GLN A 128 11.87 14.50 -14.34
CA GLN A 128 12.79 14.49 -15.45
C GLN A 128 13.51 13.15 -15.60
N GLU A 129 13.96 12.57 -14.49
CA GLU A 129 14.67 11.30 -14.52
C GLU A 129 13.75 10.16 -14.98
N TYR A 130 12.52 10.11 -14.48
CA TYR A 130 11.58 9.07 -14.88
C TYR A 130 11.04 9.23 -16.29
N LEU A 131 10.81 10.46 -16.71
CA LEU A 131 10.17 10.73 -17.99
C LEU A 131 11.17 10.87 -19.13
N LEU A 132 12.40 11.23 -18.84
CA LEU A 132 13.43 11.49 -19.85
C LEU A 132 14.64 10.57 -19.76
N GLY A 133 14.91 10.04 -18.56
CA GLY A 133 16.06 9.19 -18.33
C GLY A 133 15.74 7.71 -18.43
N PRO A 134 16.76 6.87 -18.63
CA PRO A 134 16.59 5.44 -18.77
C PRO A 134 16.20 4.73 -17.49
N ALA A 135 16.62 5.17 -16.34
CA ALA A 135 16.30 4.54 -15.08
C ALA A 135 16.51 5.50 -13.95
N ALA A 136 15.47 5.86 -13.34
CA ALA A 136 15.54 6.75 -12.19
C ALA A 136 15.37 6.02 -10.88
N ASP A 137 15.19 4.75 -10.93
CA ASP A 137 14.99 3.88 -9.76
C ASP A 137 16.26 3.18 -9.34
#